data_6a6b41cedc39e30e44c5d599d0555a87
#
_entry.id   6a6b41cedc39e30e44c5d599d0555a87
#
_cell.length_a   1.000
_cell.length_b   1.000
_cell.length_c   1.000
_cell.angle_alpha   90.00
_cell.angle_beta   90.00
_cell.angle_gamma   90.00
#
_symmetry.space_group_name_H-M   'P 1'
#
loop_
_entity.id
_entity.type
_entity.pdbx_description
1 polymer ?
#
loop_
_entity_poly.entity_id
_entity_poly.type
_entity_poly.pdbx_seq_one_letter_code
_entity_poly.pdbx_strand_id
1 'polypeptide(L)'
;METYFVPSHGVDIPLDVHLCVGKAKAVIVYYHGGGLMYGSGKDLPSEYVQTVCNAGYHLVCMNYLLAPESPLSHILDSAYHGITWLLHHSKQVLGDQNCPYVLFGRSAGAFLALMLANRLREEGEMPPSALWLFYGYYHLRHPEFSGPSKYYQSLPHIPSQLIPSFHHAQPRSQASVDERYFLYVYARQNGIWPQMLGAQDGEEIPRSQLALLPPAFLTASTGDRDVPFTFSQTIHVSMPNSFFLPVYGLEHDYDRDPQRPESNTLYQQAIQWLDGILSSQ
;
A
#
# COMPACT_ATOMS: atom_id res chain seq x y z
N MET A 1 8.19 -11.38 16.30
CA MET A 1 8.29 -10.12 15.53
C MET A 1 9.67 -9.53 15.79
N GLU A 2 10.40 -9.20 14.75
CA GLU A 2 11.70 -8.52 14.79
C GLU A 2 11.60 -7.24 13.96
N THR A 3 12.27 -6.17 14.39
CA THR A 3 12.28 -4.88 13.68
C THR A 3 13.67 -4.61 13.15
N TYR A 4 13.76 -4.34 11.86
CA TYR A 4 14.98 -3.88 11.17
C TYR A 4 14.83 -2.43 10.76
N PHE A 5 15.93 -1.77 10.43
CA PHE A 5 15.94 -0.36 10.04
C PHE A 5 16.69 -0.20 8.72
N VAL A 6 16.07 0.52 7.79
CA VAL A 6 16.63 0.80 6.47
C VAL A 6 16.87 2.31 6.35
N PRO A 7 18.13 2.75 6.17
CA PRO A 7 18.40 4.18 6.02
C PRO A 7 17.90 4.67 4.66
N SER A 8 17.13 5.75 4.67
CA SER A 8 16.66 6.43 3.47
C SER A 8 16.42 7.90 3.75
N HIS A 9 16.97 8.80 2.92
CA HIS A 9 16.81 10.26 3.04
C HIS A 9 17.07 10.82 4.46
N GLY A 10 18.09 10.27 5.15
CA GLY A 10 18.46 10.71 6.50
C GLY A 10 17.55 10.21 7.62
N VAL A 11 16.66 9.27 7.34
CA VAL A 11 15.78 8.62 8.32
C VAL A 11 16.01 7.12 8.31
N ASP A 12 16.09 6.50 9.49
CA ASP A 12 16.07 5.06 9.66
C ASP A 12 14.62 4.56 9.65
N ILE A 13 14.21 3.96 8.54
CA ILE A 13 12.83 3.51 8.32
C ILE A 13 12.66 2.10 8.88
N PRO A 14 11.79 1.89 9.87
CA PRO A 14 11.56 0.58 10.44
C PRO A 14 10.74 -0.31 9.51
N LEU A 15 11.09 -1.59 9.49
CA LEU A 15 10.28 -2.67 8.93
C LEU A 15 10.11 -3.77 9.97
N ASP A 16 8.90 -4.25 10.14
CA ASP A 16 8.57 -5.27 11.12
C ASP A 16 8.38 -6.62 10.43
N VAL A 17 9.12 -7.64 10.90
CA VAL A 17 9.17 -8.98 10.31
C VAL A 17 8.41 -9.97 11.19
N HIS A 18 7.46 -10.65 10.60
CA HIS A 18 6.69 -11.74 11.20
C HIS A 18 6.96 -13.04 10.44
N LEU A 19 7.63 -13.99 11.08
CA LEU A 19 7.95 -15.26 10.47
C LEU A 19 6.85 -16.29 10.73
N CYS A 20 6.45 -17.03 9.71
CA CYS A 20 5.63 -18.22 9.87
C CYS A 20 6.46 -19.37 10.45
N VAL A 21 5.79 -20.41 10.92
CA VAL A 21 6.45 -21.63 11.43
C VAL A 21 6.89 -22.50 10.25
N GLY A 22 8.15 -22.93 10.24
CA GLY A 22 8.71 -23.79 9.20
C GLY A 22 9.15 -23.05 7.94
N LYS A 23 9.25 -23.76 6.81
CA LYS A 23 9.65 -23.17 5.53
C LYS A 23 8.49 -22.37 4.96
N ALA A 24 8.70 -21.08 4.69
CA ALA A 24 7.69 -20.24 4.08
C ALA A 24 7.45 -20.59 2.61
N LYS A 25 6.20 -20.44 2.17
CA LYS A 25 5.81 -20.49 0.75
C LYS A 25 6.33 -19.29 -0.02
N ALA A 26 6.22 -18.10 0.61
CA ALA A 26 6.68 -16.80 0.12
C ALA A 26 6.72 -15.79 1.28
N VAL A 27 7.23 -14.59 1.03
CA VAL A 27 7.08 -13.45 1.91
C VAL A 27 6.09 -12.44 1.32
N ILE A 28 5.11 -12.02 2.12
CA ILE A 28 4.19 -10.94 1.78
C ILE A 28 4.76 -9.64 2.34
N VAL A 29 5.03 -8.68 1.48
CA VAL A 29 5.59 -7.38 1.82
C VAL A 29 4.47 -6.35 1.80
N TYR A 30 4.03 -5.93 2.97
CA TYR A 30 2.88 -5.06 3.18
C TYR A 30 3.26 -3.59 3.26
N TYR A 31 2.57 -2.75 2.50
CA TYR A 31 2.61 -1.30 2.54
C TYR A 31 1.27 -0.76 3.03
N HIS A 32 1.30 0.04 4.09
CA HIS A 32 0.10 0.60 4.72
C HIS A 32 -0.59 1.69 3.88
N GLY A 33 -1.84 1.99 4.21
CA GLY A 33 -2.61 3.08 3.64
C GLY A 33 -2.32 4.45 4.25
N GLY A 34 -3.33 5.33 4.28
CA GLY A 34 -3.21 6.65 4.92
C GLY A 34 -2.86 7.78 3.97
N GLY A 35 -3.15 7.64 2.67
CA GLY A 35 -2.99 8.71 1.67
C GLY A 35 -1.57 9.23 1.53
N LEU A 36 -0.55 8.44 1.86
CA LEU A 36 0.87 8.83 1.91
C LEU A 36 1.18 9.94 2.94
N MET A 37 0.24 10.26 3.84
CA MET A 37 0.36 11.34 4.84
C MET A 37 0.38 10.83 6.27
N TYR A 38 -0.20 9.65 6.53
CA TYR A 38 -0.23 9.01 7.85
C TYR A 38 -0.23 7.49 7.70
N GLY A 39 -0.17 6.80 8.82
CA GLY A 39 -0.15 5.35 8.90
C GLY A 39 1.20 4.79 9.35
N SER A 40 1.22 3.49 9.53
CA SER A 40 2.42 2.72 9.84
C SER A 40 2.24 1.25 9.45
N GLY A 41 3.34 0.51 9.34
CA GLY A 41 3.30 -0.95 9.11
C GLY A 41 2.52 -1.70 10.20
N LYS A 42 2.31 -1.08 11.37
CA LYS A 42 1.54 -1.65 12.50
C LYS A 42 0.02 -1.47 12.38
N ASP A 43 -0.46 -0.80 11.34
CA ASP A 43 -1.89 -0.57 11.13
C ASP A 43 -2.63 -1.78 10.56
N LEU A 44 -1.90 -2.83 10.17
CA LEU A 44 -2.51 -4.10 9.78
C LEU A 44 -2.99 -4.82 11.04
N PRO A 45 -4.30 -5.15 11.16
CA PRO A 45 -4.84 -5.88 12.29
C PRO A 45 -4.06 -7.18 12.57
N SER A 46 -3.82 -7.46 13.86
CA SER A 46 -3.05 -8.63 14.30
C SER A 46 -3.63 -9.95 13.83
N GLU A 47 -4.95 -10.00 13.63
CA GLU A 47 -5.69 -11.16 13.12
C GLU A 47 -5.25 -11.51 11.69
N TYR A 48 -4.99 -10.51 10.85
CA TYR A 48 -4.50 -10.74 9.47
C TYR A 48 -3.04 -11.14 9.47
N VAL A 49 -2.22 -10.55 10.37
CA VAL A 49 -0.84 -11.02 10.58
C VAL A 49 -0.82 -12.49 10.92
N GLN A 50 -1.68 -12.92 11.86
CA GLN A 50 -1.80 -14.33 12.25
C GLN A 50 -2.32 -15.20 11.10
N THR A 51 -3.34 -14.74 10.39
CA THR A 51 -3.94 -15.46 9.26
C THR A 51 -2.89 -15.74 8.17
N VAL A 52 -2.10 -14.74 7.80
CA VAL A 52 -1.02 -14.84 6.81
C VAL A 52 0.08 -15.80 7.31
N CYS A 53 0.55 -15.63 8.55
CA CYS A 53 1.60 -16.49 9.10
C CYS A 53 1.14 -17.94 9.27
N ASN A 54 -0.11 -18.17 9.70
CA ASN A 54 -0.70 -19.50 9.84
C ASN A 54 -0.89 -20.20 8.49
N ALA A 55 -1.07 -19.43 7.41
CA ALA A 55 -1.14 -19.95 6.05
C ALA A 55 0.24 -20.32 5.46
N GLY A 56 1.33 -20.13 6.20
CA GLY A 56 2.69 -20.49 5.80
C GLY A 56 3.42 -19.40 5.00
N TYR A 57 3.05 -18.13 5.19
CA TYR A 57 3.73 -16.99 4.59
C TYR A 57 4.47 -16.18 5.65
N HIS A 58 5.68 -15.73 5.35
CA HIS A 58 6.27 -14.63 6.11
C HIS A 58 5.53 -13.33 5.78
N LEU A 59 5.47 -12.41 6.73
CA LEU A 59 4.92 -11.08 6.52
C LEU A 59 5.94 -10.04 6.96
N VAL A 60 6.22 -9.09 6.08
CA VAL A 60 7.07 -7.93 6.37
C VAL A 60 6.22 -6.67 6.20
N CYS A 61 6.01 -5.95 7.30
CA CYS A 61 5.27 -4.70 7.31
C CYS A 61 6.24 -3.53 7.13
N MET A 62 6.17 -2.89 5.96
CA MET A 62 7.04 -1.78 5.56
C MET A 62 6.47 -0.44 6.02
N ASN A 63 7.36 0.42 6.49
CA ASN A 63 7.11 1.84 6.54
C ASN A 63 7.77 2.54 5.35
N TYR A 64 7.40 3.78 5.11
CA TYR A 64 7.93 4.63 4.06
C TYR A 64 7.79 6.10 4.47
N LEU A 65 8.55 7.00 3.86
CA LEU A 65 8.45 8.44 4.16
C LEU A 65 7.05 8.98 3.88
N LEU A 66 6.63 9.98 4.65
CA LEU A 66 5.30 10.56 4.59
C LEU A 66 5.34 12.03 4.14
N ALA A 67 4.33 12.42 3.38
CA ALA A 67 4.06 13.80 3.06
C ALA A 67 3.40 14.52 4.26
N PRO A 68 3.50 15.85 4.33
CA PRO A 68 4.14 16.75 3.37
C PRO A 68 5.64 16.96 3.58
N GLU A 69 6.26 16.40 4.62
CA GLU A 69 7.69 16.57 4.92
C GLU A 69 8.57 15.95 3.84
N SER A 70 8.07 14.93 3.17
CA SER A 70 8.77 14.28 2.05
C SER A 70 7.91 14.36 0.78
N PRO A 71 8.49 14.79 -0.36
CA PRO A 71 7.79 14.76 -1.64
C PRO A 71 7.58 13.32 -2.11
N LEU A 72 6.65 13.11 -3.05
CA LEU A 72 6.30 11.80 -3.58
C LEU A 72 7.51 11.01 -4.09
N SER A 73 8.45 11.67 -4.77
CA SER A 73 9.70 11.03 -5.22
C SER A 73 10.49 10.40 -4.08
N HIS A 74 10.65 11.11 -2.94
CA HIS A 74 11.32 10.55 -1.76
C HIS A 74 10.50 9.43 -1.10
N ILE A 75 9.17 9.54 -1.12
CA ILE A 75 8.28 8.47 -0.62
C ILE A 75 8.48 7.20 -1.44
N LEU A 76 8.45 7.30 -2.77
CA LEU A 76 8.69 6.19 -3.70
C LEU A 76 10.10 5.61 -3.54
N ASP A 77 11.12 6.46 -3.43
CA ASP A 77 12.50 6.02 -3.20
C ASP A 77 12.65 5.27 -1.88
N SER A 78 12.04 5.79 -0.81
CA SER A 78 12.14 5.15 0.50
C SER A 78 11.47 3.76 0.53
N ALA A 79 10.32 3.63 -0.13
CA ALA A 79 9.65 2.34 -0.28
C ALA A 79 10.47 1.38 -1.15
N TYR A 80 11.13 1.89 -2.21
CA TYR A 80 12.03 1.11 -3.06
C TYR A 80 13.30 0.66 -2.31
N HIS A 81 13.92 1.54 -1.54
CA HIS A 81 15.06 1.17 -0.68
C HIS A 81 14.67 0.07 0.33
N GLY A 82 13.45 0.13 0.88
CA GLY A 82 12.94 -0.89 1.79
C GLY A 82 12.89 -2.28 1.14
N ILE A 83 12.26 -2.39 -0.03
CA ILE A 83 12.12 -3.69 -0.71
C ILE A 83 13.47 -4.21 -1.22
N THR A 84 14.30 -3.38 -1.84
CA THR A 84 15.61 -3.82 -2.35
C THR A 84 16.54 -4.24 -1.21
N TRP A 85 16.49 -3.51 -0.08
CA TRP A 85 17.23 -3.92 1.12
C TRP A 85 16.77 -5.30 1.61
N LEU A 86 15.44 -5.54 1.71
CA LEU A 86 14.91 -6.83 2.12
C LEU A 86 15.36 -7.97 1.19
N LEU A 87 15.30 -7.75 -0.13
CA LEU A 87 15.72 -8.75 -1.13
C LEU A 87 17.21 -9.11 -0.98
N HIS A 88 18.08 -8.11 -0.78
CA HIS A 88 19.52 -8.32 -0.59
C HIS A 88 19.86 -8.98 0.77
N HIS A 89 19.01 -8.81 1.78
CA HIS A 89 19.22 -9.36 3.13
C HIS A 89 18.28 -10.53 3.44
N SER A 90 17.58 -11.08 2.44
CA SER A 90 16.51 -12.08 2.63
C SER A 90 17.01 -13.33 3.37
N LYS A 91 18.24 -13.79 3.12
CA LYS A 91 18.84 -14.91 3.86
C LYS A 91 18.98 -14.61 5.36
N GLN A 92 19.39 -13.40 5.71
CA GLN A 92 19.57 -12.99 7.10
C GLN A 92 18.22 -12.75 7.80
N VAL A 93 17.27 -12.13 7.10
CA VAL A 93 15.98 -11.65 7.65
C VAL A 93 14.94 -12.76 7.64
N LEU A 94 14.89 -13.57 6.56
CA LEU A 94 13.84 -14.55 6.32
C LEU A 94 14.35 -16.00 6.43
N GLY A 95 15.66 -16.20 6.53
CA GLY A 95 16.29 -17.53 6.54
C GLY A 95 16.42 -18.18 5.15
N ASP A 96 15.88 -17.57 4.09
CA ASP A 96 15.91 -18.07 2.71
C ASP A 96 16.30 -16.93 1.74
N GLN A 97 17.36 -17.16 0.96
CA GLN A 97 17.85 -16.18 -0.03
C GLN A 97 16.94 -16.06 -1.25
N ASN A 98 16.22 -17.12 -1.59
CA ASN A 98 15.40 -17.21 -2.81
C ASN A 98 13.91 -17.29 -2.47
N CYS A 99 13.49 -16.76 -1.31
CA CYS A 99 12.09 -16.75 -0.92
C CYS A 99 11.29 -15.92 -1.94
N PRO A 100 10.28 -16.49 -2.63
CA PRO A 100 9.40 -15.72 -3.49
C PRO A 100 8.73 -14.60 -2.68
N TYR A 101 8.39 -13.49 -3.32
CA TYR A 101 7.75 -12.39 -2.61
C TYR A 101 6.53 -11.84 -3.33
N VAL A 102 5.64 -11.24 -2.56
CA VAL A 102 4.38 -10.63 -2.99
C VAL A 102 4.34 -9.20 -2.46
N LEU A 103 4.02 -8.23 -3.29
CA LEU A 103 3.76 -6.88 -2.81
C LEU A 103 2.28 -6.76 -2.48
N PHE A 104 2.00 -6.36 -1.25
CA PHE A 104 0.66 -6.15 -0.73
C PHE A 104 0.48 -4.69 -0.31
N GLY A 105 -0.56 -4.05 -0.78
CA GLY A 105 -0.87 -2.70 -0.36
C GLY A 105 -2.35 -2.46 -0.16
N ARG A 106 -2.67 -1.62 0.83
CA ARG A 106 -4.00 -1.11 1.11
C ARG A 106 -4.07 0.38 0.75
N SER A 107 -5.05 0.81 -0.05
CA SER A 107 -5.22 2.23 -0.42
C SER A 107 -3.94 2.82 -1.04
N ALA A 108 -3.34 3.81 -0.42
CA ALA A 108 -2.06 4.39 -0.83
C ALA A 108 -0.92 3.35 -0.92
N GLY A 109 -0.94 2.32 -0.06
CA GLY A 109 -0.01 1.20 -0.14
C GLY A 109 -0.17 0.37 -1.41
N ALA A 110 -1.40 0.24 -1.95
CA ALA A 110 -1.62 -0.44 -3.23
C ALA A 110 -1.06 0.37 -4.40
N PHE A 111 -1.15 1.70 -4.34
CA PHE A 111 -0.44 2.57 -5.29
C PHE A 111 1.08 2.35 -5.20
N LEU A 112 1.66 2.34 -4.00
CA LEU A 112 3.09 2.04 -3.82
C LEU A 112 3.44 0.66 -4.39
N ALA A 113 2.66 -0.39 -4.10
CA ALA A 113 2.92 -1.74 -4.62
C ALA A 113 2.95 -1.78 -6.16
N LEU A 114 2.06 -1.04 -6.83
CA LEU A 114 2.07 -0.90 -8.29
C LEU A 114 3.32 -0.17 -8.79
N MET A 115 3.64 0.99 -8.20
CA MET A 115 4.81 1.81 -8.58
C MET A 115 6.11 1.02 -8.38
N LEU A 116 6.24 0.30 -7.27
CA LEU A 116 7.39 -0.53 -6.96
C LEU A 116 7.53 -1.72 -7.92
N ALA A 117 6.44 -2.44 -8.22
CA ALA A 117 6.47 -3.53 -9.19
C ALA A 117 6.92 -3.05 -10.58
N ASN A 118 6.46 -1.87 -11.00
CA ASN A 118 6.89 -1.28 -12.27
C ASN A 118 8.38 -0.89 -12.24
N ARG A 119 8.82 -0.21 -11.19
CA ARG A 119 10.22 0.23 -11.05
C ARG A 119 11.19 -0.96 -10.97
N LEU A 120 10.87 -2.00 -10.19
CA LEU A 120 11.68 -3.23 -10.11
C LEU A 120 11.82 -3.88 -11.49
N ARG A 121 10.73 -3.95 -12.27
CA ARG A 121 10.77 -4.45 -13.65
C ARG A 121 11.68 -3.58 -14.56
N GLU A 122 11.57 -2.25 -14.48
CA GLU A 122 12.36 -1.31 -15.31
C GLU A 122 13.84 -1.34 -14.97
N GLU A 123 14.18 -1.51 -13.69
CA GLU A 123 15.57 -1.62 -13.23
C GLU A 123 16.15 -3.04 -13.37
N GLY A 124 15.36 -4.01 -13.86
CA GLY A 124 15.83 -5.40 -14.09
C GLY A 124 16.01 -6.20 -12.80
N GLU A 125 15.39 -5.75 -11.71
CA GLU A 125 15.37 -6.48 -10.45
C GLU A 125 14.42 -7.68 -10.52
N MET A 126 14.56 -8.62 -9.57
CA MET A 126 13.67 -9.77 -9.47
C MET A 126 12.22 -9.29 -9.27
N PRO A 127 11.29 -9.63 -10.18
CA PRO A 127 9.91 -9.18 -10.04
C PRO A 127 9.19 -9.92 -8.89
N PRO A 128 8.17 -9.30 -8.27
CA PRO A 128 7.31 -10.02 -7.33
C PRO A 128 6.53 -11.14 -8.04
N SER A 129 6.27 -12.24 -7.33
CA SER A 129 5.47 -13.35 -7.84
C SER A 129 4.00 -12.98 -8.04
N ALA A 130 3.50 -12.04 -7.24
CA ALA A 130 2.13 -11.54 -7.31
C ALA A 130 1.98 -10.19 -6.62
N LEU A 131 0.82 -9.54 -6.85
CA LEU A 131 0.40 -8.32 -6.19
C LEU A 131 -0.94 -8.53 -5.46
N TRP A 132 -1.08 -7.99 -4.24
CA TRP A 132 -2.36 -7.81 -3.55
C TRP A 132 -2.67 -6.31 -3.48
N LEU A 133 -3.72 -5.88 -4.19
CA LEU A 133 -4.07 -4.48 -4.39
C LEU A 133 -5.46 -4.20 -3.83
N PHE A 134 -5.53 -3.76 -2.60
CA PHE A 134 -6.79 -3.52 -1.91
C PHE A 134 -7.20 -2.06 -2.05
N TYR A 135 -8.33 -1.82 -2.71
CA TYR A 135 -8.97 -0.51 -2.95
C TYR A 135 -7.96 0.60 -3.33
N GLY A 136 -7.01 0.26 -4.22
CA GLY A 136 -5.95 1.16 -4.65
C GLY A 136 -6.28 1.94 -5.92
N TYR A 137 -5.30 2.72 -6.33
CA TYR A 137 -5.30 3.54 -7.55
C TYR A 137 -3.94 3.45 -8.22
N TYR A 138 -3.83 3.90 -9.48
CA TYR A 138 -2.60 3.78 -10.27
C TYR A 138 -2.02 5.13 -10.71
N HIS A 139 -2.71 6.23 -10.41
CA HIS A 139 -2.23 7.59 -10.61
C HIS A 139 -2.92 8.59 -9.67
N LEU A 140 -2.23 9.68 -9.34
CA LEU A 140 -2.68 10.69 -8.37
C LEU A 140 -3.36 11.91 -9.02
N ARG A 141 -3.13 12.17 -10.32
CA ARG A 141 -3.61 13.38 -11.00
C ARG A 141 -5.00 13.23 -11.64
N HIS A 142 -5.76 12.25 -11.18
CA HIS A 142 -7.15 12.10 -11.61
C HIS A 142 -8.01 13.24 -11.03
N PRO A 143 -9.03 13.74 -11.77
CA PRO A 143 -9.94 14.78 -11.28
C PRO A 143 -10.57 14.50 -9.91
N GLU A 144 -10.82 13.23 -9.58
CA GLU A 144 -11.31 12.81 -8.26
C GLU A 144 -10.34 13.09 -7.12
N PHE A 145 -9.05 13.25 -7.40
CA PHE A 145 -8.00 13.53 -6.40
C PHE A 145 -7.49 14.96 -6.47
N SER A 146 -7.50 15.58 -7.64
CA SER A 146 -7.07 16.95 -7.87
C SER A 146 -8.19 17.99 -7.78
N GLY A 147 -9.43 17.53 -7.59
CA GLY A 147 -10.60 18.37 -7.28
C GLY A 147 -11.07 18.17 -5.83
N PRO A 148 -11.83 19.15 -5.27
CA PRO A 148 -12.44 19.00 -3.96
C PRO A 148 -13.41 17.82 -3.90
N SER A 149 -13.20 16.91 -2.95
CA SER A 149 -14.04 15.73 -2.77
C SER A 149 -15.35 16.08 -2.08
N LYS A 150 -16.49 15.77 -2.71
CA LYS A 150 -17.82 15.97 -2.13
C LYS A 150 -18.00 15.28 -0.79
N TYR A 151 -17.41 14.08 -0.65
CA TYR A 151 -17.46 13.33 0.61
C TYR A 151 -16.73 14.09 1.72
N TYR A 152 -15.49 14.51 1.48
CA TYR A 152 -14.71 15.22 2.48
C TYR A 152 -15.28 16.63 2.77
N GLN A 153 -15.88 17.28 1.78
CA GLN A 153 -16.60 18.54 2.00
C GLN A 153 -17.85 18.39 2.87
N SER A 154 -18.43 17.20 2.97
CA SER A 154 -19.56 16.91 3.88
C SER A 154 -19.13 16.73 5.35
N LEU A 155 -17.83 16.57 5.60
CA LEU A 155 -17.27 16.52 6.94
C LEU A 155 -17.07 17.93 7.51
N PRO A 156 -16.86 18.08 8.83
CA PRO A 156 -16.53 19.37 9.42
C PRO A 156 -15.33 20.02 8.71
N HIS A 157 -15.46 21.31 8.40
CA HIS A 157 -14.42 22.05 7.70
C HIS A 157 -13.14 22.15 8.55
N ILE A 158 -11.99 21.86 7.97
CA ILE A 158 -10.68 22.00 8.60
C ILE A 158 -10.10 23.37 8.26
N PRO A 159 -9.92 24.27 9.25
CA PRO A 159 -9.36 25.59 9.00
C PRO A 159 -7.89 25.51 8.56
N SER A 160 -7.51 26.30 7.55
CA SER A 160 -6.14 26.33 7.02
C SER A 160 -5.10 26.72 8.08
N GLN A 161 -5.50 27.49 9.10
CA GLN A 161 -4.63 27.93 10.21
C GLN A 161 -4.11 26.76 11.06
N LEU A 162 -4.81 25.62 11.06
CA LEU A 162 -4.40 24.42 11.79
C LEU A 162 -3.32 23.61 11.05
N ILE A 163 -3.19 23.79 9.74
CA ILE A 163 -2.32 22.95 8.91
C ILE A 163 -0.85 23.04 9.29
N PRO A 164 -0.25 24.21 9.59
CA PRO A 164 1.14 24.30 10.01
C PRO A 164 1.49 23.47 11.26
N SER A 165 0.50 23.22 12.14
CA SER A 165 0.71 22.42 13.35
C SER A 165 0.90 20.92 13.09
N PHE A 166 0.53 20.44 11.88
CA PHE A 166 0.68 19.05 11.48
C PHE A 166 1.96 18.78 10.66
N HIS A 167 2.70 19.84 10.30
CA HIS A 167 3.97 19.74 9.63
C HIS A 167 5.11 19.63 10.64
N HIS A 168 6.05 18.76 10.36
CA HIS A 168 7.29 18.65 11.13
C HIS A 168 8.47 19.07 10.24
N ALA A 169 9.53 19.62 10.87
CA ALA A 169 10.71 20.07 10.13
C ALA A 169 11.54 18.90 9.57
N GLN A 170 11.39 17.71 10.14
CA GLN A 170 12.15 16.52 9.78
C GLN A 170 11.26 15.50 9.07
N PRO A 171 11.78 14.76 8.08
CA PRO A 171 11.07 13.65 7.45
C PRO A 171 10.59 12.61 8.46
N ARG A 172 9.46 12.00 8.20
CA ARG A 172 8.84 10.97 9.05
C ARG A 172 8.45 9.77 8.22
N SER A 173 8.57 8.57 8.81
CA SER A 173 8.14 7.31 8.19
C SER A 173 6.91 6.69 8.86
N GLN A 174 6.41 7.30 9.92
CA GLN A 174 5.22 6.86 10.67
C GLN A 174 4.49 8.07 11.23
N ALA A 175 3.16 8.03 11.23
CA ALA A 175 2.31 8.98 11.91
C ALA A 175 0.94 8.35 12.19
N SER A 176 0.38 8.56 13.39
CA SER A 176 -0.92 7.98 13.72
C SER A 176 -2.06 8.67 12.95
N VAL A 177 -3.17 7.97 12.78
CA VAL A 177 -4.40 8.53 12.21
C VAL A 177 -4.90 9.71 13.05
N ASP A 178 -4.85 9.62 14.38
CA ASP A 178 -5.31 10.66 15.29
C ASP A 178 -4.50 11.95 15.14
N GLU A 179 -3.19 11.81 14.82
CA GLU A 179 -2.30 12.96 14.64
C GLU A 179 -2.51 13.65 13.28
N ARG A 180 -2.80 12.89 12.18
CA ARG A 180 -2.68 13.43 10.82
C ARG A 180 -3.88 13.26 9.92
N TYR A 181 -4.93 12.57 10.35
CA TYR A 181 -6.12 12.40 9.51
C TYR A 181 -6.73 13.73 9.05
N PHE A 182 -6.70 14.74 9.94
CA PHE A 182 -7.22 16.09 9.59
C PHE A 182 -6.43 16.76 8.46
N LEU A 183 -5.11 16.46 8.35
CA LEU A 183 -4.31 16.95 7.22
C LEU A 183 -4.78 16.36 5.89
N TYR A 184 -5.06 15.05 5.87
CA TYR A 184 -5.62 14.39 4.71
C TYR A 184 -7.02 14.91 4.38
N VAL A 185 -7.90 15.03 5.38
CA VAL A 185 -9.24 15.61 5.21
C VAL A 185 -9.15 17.01 4.58
N TYR A 186 -8.28 17.88 5.09
CA TYR A 186 -8.04 19.21 4.55
C TYR A 186 -7.62 19.16 3.07
N ALA A 187 -6.65 18.32 2.76
CA ALA A 187 -6.15 18.17 1.40
C ALA A 187 -7.25 17.73 0.42
N ARG A 188 -8.12 16.79 0.84
CA ARG A 188 -9.24 16.27 0.06
C ARG A 188 -10.42 17.27 -0.01
N GLN A 189 -10.67 18.06 1.04
CA GLN A 189 -11.68 19.12 1.03
C GLN A 189 -11.37 20.21 0.01
N ASN A 190 -10.09 20.51 -0.17
CA ASN A 190 -9.62 21.60 -1.03
C ASN A 190 -9.13 21.14 -2.40
N GLY A 191 -9.07 19.84 -2.68
CA GLY A 191 -8.57 19.27 -3.94
C GLY A 191 -7.08 19.51 -4.17
N ILE A 192 -6.29 19.61 -3.10
CA ILE A 192 -4.85 19.90 -3.16
C ILE A 192 -3.99 18.70 -2.70
N TRP A 193 -4.60 17.52 -2.59
CA TRP A 193 -3.86 16.34 -2.12
C TRP A 193 -2.62 16.03 -2.98
N PRO A 194 -2.70 15.92 -4.32
CA PRO A 194 -1.49 15.69 -5.13
C PRO A 194 -0.42 16.77 -4.97
N GLN A 195 -0.83 18.03 -4.80
CA GLN A 195 0.11 19.14 -4.56
C GLN A 195 0.80 19.03 -3.20
N MET A 196 0.07 18.63 -2.15
CA MET A 196 0.65 18.42 -0.82
C MET A 196 1.59 17.22 -0.78
N LEU A 197 1.42 16.25 -1.69
CA LEU A 197 2.37 15.15 -1.91
C LEU A 197 3.60 15.59 -2.72
N GLY A 198 3.60 16.78 -3.28
CA GLY A 198 4.65 17.21 -4.22
C GLY A 198 4.68 16.37 -5.50
N ALA A 199 3.53 15.80 -5.90
CA ALA A 199 3.44 14.93 -7.06
C ALA A 199 3.81 15.65 -8.36
N GLN A 200 4.70 15.03 -9.14
CA GLN A 200 5.20 15.54 -10.42
C GLN A 200 4.64 14.75 -11.60
N ASP A 201 4.83 15.26 -12.82
CA ASP A 201 4.53 14.51 -14.03
C ASP A 201 5.44 13.28 -14.14
N GLY A 202 4.88 12.13 -14.52
CA GLY A 202 5.62 10.87 -14.66
C GLY A 202 5.65 10.01 -13.39
N GLU A 203 5.17 10.49 -12.26
CA GLU A 203 5.03 9.68 -11.04
C GLU A 203 3.69 8.91 -11.04
N GLU A 204 3.41 8.24 -12.16
CA GLU A 204 2.22 7.43 -12.37
C GLU A 204 2.55 6.28 -13.33
N ILE A 205 1.77 5.22 -13.31
CA ILE A 205 1.92 4.12 -14.26
C ILE A 205 0.96 4.34 -15.43
N PRO A 206 1.47 4.49 -16.66
CA PRO A 206 0.61 4.49 -17.83
C PRO A 206 -0.21 3.20 -17.89
N ARG A 207 -1.47 3.31 -18.25
CA ARG A 207 -2.40 2.16 -18.31
C ARG A 207 -1.85 1.00 -19.15
N SER A 208 -1.09 1.29 -20.21
CA SER A 208 -0.45 0.29 -21.07
C SER A 208 0.63 -0.52 -20.36
N GLN A 209 1.25 0.02 -19.30
CA GLN A 209 2.28 -0.66 -18.54
C GLN A 209 1.69 -1.60 -17.47
N LEU A 210 0.44 -1.40 -17.06
CA LEU A 210 -0.22 -2.29 -16.09
C LEU A 210 -0.28 -3.73 -16.61
N ALA A 211 -0.40 -3.94 -17.91
CA ALA A 211 -0.42 -5.27 -18.53
C ALA A 211 0.91 -6.05 -18.41
N LEU A 212 2.01 -5.35 -18.07
CA LEU A 212 3.35 -5.92 -17.93
C LEU A 212 3.66 -6.33 -16.49
N LEU A 213 2.77 -6.01 -15.55
CA LEU A 213 2.96 -6.30 -14.14
C LEU A 213 2.58 -7.75 -13.80
N PRO A 214 3.09 -8.28 -12.67
CA PRO A 214 2.78 -9.62 -12.21
C PRO A 214 1.28 -9.86 -11.99
N PRO A 215 0.84 -11.13 -11.87
CA PRO A 215 -0.52 -11.46 -11.49
C PRO A 215 -0.99 -10.67 -10.25
N ALA A 216 -2.23 -10.20 -10.25
CA ALA A 216 -2.75 -9.38 -9.17
C ALA A 216 -4.09 -9.88 -8.63
N PHE A 217 -4.22 -9.90 -7.30
CA PHE A 217 -5.50 -10.00 -6.61
C PHE A 217 -5.95 -8.60 -6.21
N LEU A 218 -7.13 -8.20 -6.69
CA LEU A 218 -7.71 -6.89 -6.40
C LEU A 218 -9.00 -7.02 -5.61
N THR A 219 -9.25 -6.03 -4.76
CA THR A 219 -10.56 -5.84 -4.15
C THR A 219 -10.88 -4.35 -4.00
N ALA A 220 -12.15 -4.01 -4.08
CA ALA A 220 -12.66 -2.66 -3.81
C ALA A 220 -14.15 -2.73 -3.51
N SER A 221 -14.66 -1.72 -2.82
CA SER A 221 -16.09 -1.61 -2.50
C SER A 221 -16.80 -0.61 -3.40
N THR A 222 -18.02 -0.94 -3.82
CA THR A 222 -18.89 0.00 -4.56
C THR A 222 -19.38 1.17 -3.71
N GLY A 223 -19.28 1.08 -2.38
CA GLY A 223 -19.62 2.15 -1.43
C GLY A 223 -18.45 3.04 -1.02
N ASP A 224 -17.26 2.78 -1.59
CA ASP A 224 -16.08 3.58 -1.33
C ASP A 224 -16.26 5.03 -1.80
N ARG A 225 -16.12 5.97 -0.87
CA ARG A 225 -16.25 7.42 -1.11
C ARG A 225 -14.92 8.14 -1.13
N ASP A 226 -13.83 7.43 -0.85
CA ASP A 226 -12.47 7.97 -0.85
C ASP A 226 -11.76 7.68 -2.17
N VAL A 227 -11.67 6.40 -2.53
CA VAL A 227 -11.11 5.94 -3.81
C VAL A 227 -12.22 5.33 -4.66
N PRO A 228 -12.58 5.93 -5.79
CA PRO A 228 -13.64 5.39 -6.64
C PRO A 228 -13.39 3.94 -7.06
N PHE A 229 -14.42 3.11 -6.93
CA PHE A 229 -14.41 1.69 -7.32
C PHE A 229 -13.88 1.46 -8.74
N THR A 230 -14.11 2.41 -9.63
CA THR A 230 -13.67 2.38 -11.04
C THR A 230 -12.15 2.32 -11.22
N PHE A 231 -11.35 2.77 -10.23
CA PHE A 231 -9.90 2.62 -10.28
C PHE A 231 -9.49 1.16 -10.26
N SER A 232 -9.99 0.39 -9.30
CA SER A 232 -9.72 -1.06 -9.20
C SER A 232 -10.27 -1.81 -10.41
N GLN A 233 -11.45 -1.42 -10.95
CA GLN A 233 -11.97 -1.98 -12.21
C GLN A 233 -11.02 -1.70 -13.38
N THR A 234 -10.49 -0.47 -13.47
CA THR A 234 -9.56 -0.09 -14.56
C THR A 234 -8.25 -0.86 -14.46
N ILE A 235 -7.70 -1.01 -13.25
CA ILE A 235 -6.51 -1.83 -13.03
C ILE A 235 -6.79 -3.28 -13.47
N HIS A 236 -7.90 -3.87 -13.02
CA HIS A 236 -8.29 -5.24 -13.39
C HIS A 236 -8.39 -5.44 -14.89
N VAL A 237 -9.13 -4.58 -15.58
CA VAL A 237 -9.30 -4.69 -17.07
C VAL A 237 -7.97 -4.50 -17.80
N SER A 238 -7.01 -3.78 -17.20
CA SER A 238 -5.70 -3.50 -17.78
C SER A 238 -4.64 -4.55 -17.46
N MET A 239 -4.90 -5.45 -16.50
CA MET A 239 -4.00 -6.53 -16.07
C MET A 239 -4.59 -7.90 -16.44
N PRO A 240 -4.15 -8.55 -17.54
CA PRO A 240 -4.75 -9.79 -18.03
C PRO A 240 -4.77 -10.95 -17.00
N ASN A 241 -3.75 -11.00 -16.14
CA ASN A 241 -3.59 -12.03 -15.12
C ASN A 241 -4.03 -11.55 -13.74
N SER A 242 -5.19 -10.87 -13.68
CA SER A 242 -5.72 -10.40 -12.41
C SER A 242 -7.04 -11.06 -12.03
N PHE A 243 -7.25 -11.20 -10.73
CA PHE A 243 -8.51 -11.61 -10.13
C PHE A 243 -9.09 -10.43 -9.36
N PHE A 244 -10.37 -10.12 -9.56
CA PHE A 244 -11.04 -9.02 -8.89
C PHE A 244 -12.20 -9.51 -8.04
N LEU A 245 -12.13 -9.25 -6.74
CA LEU A 245 -13.17 -9.53 -5.75
C LEU A 245 -13.89 -8.21 -5.41
N PRO A 246 -15.03 -7.90 -6.06
CA PRO A 246 -15.82 -6.72 -5.70
C PRO A 246 -16.56 -6.93 -4.38
N VAL A 247 -16.64 -5.88 -3.58
CA VAL A 247 -17.46 -5.81 -2.37
C VAL A 247 -18.53 -4.73 -2.56
N TYR A 248 -19.70 -4.90 -1.96
CA TYR A 248 -20.83 -4.04 -2.24
C TYR A 248 -21.25 -3.22 -1.02
N GLY A 249 -21.34 -1.89 -1.22
CA GLY A 249 -21.96 -0.96 -0.27
C GLY A 249 -21.16 -0.64 0.99
N LEU A 250 -19.93 -1.13 1.10
CA LEU A 250 -19.07 -0.88 2.26
C LEU A 250 -18.17 0.37 2.05
N GLU A 251 -17.62 0.88 3.13
CA GLU A 251 -16.68 2.01 3.15
C GLU A 251 -15.30 1.66 2.55
N HIS A 252 -14.41 2.65 2.42
CA HIS A 252 -13.10 2.52 1.81
C HIS A 252 -12.26 1.39 2.42
N ASP A 253 -11.95 1.46 3.69
CA ASP A 253 -11.12 0.48 4.41
C ASP A 253 -11.98 -0.53 5.18
N TYR A 254 -12.96 -1.15 4.49
CA TYR A 254 -13.95 -2.03 5.07
C TYR A 254 -13.34 -3.22 5.84
N ASP A 255 -12.11 -3.60 5.52
CA ASP A 255 -11.36 -4.64 6.22
C ASP A 255 -10.61 -4.14 7.46
N ARG A 256 -10.84 -2.89 7.91
CA ARG A 256 -10.31 -2.40 9.19
C ARG A 256 -10.84 -3.21 10.37
N ASP A 257 -12.08 -3.68 10.28
CA ASP A 257 -12.68 -4.54 11.27
C ASP A 257 -12.53 -6.03 10.87
N PRO A 258 -11.61 -6.78 11.52
CA PRO A 258 -11.39 -8.18 11.22
C PRO A 258 -12.55 -9.09 11.64
N GLN A 259 -13.51 -8.59 12.42
CA GLN A 259 -14.69 -9.36 12.81
C GLN A 259 -15.79 -9.34 11.73
N ARG A 260 -15.68 -8.45 10.76
CA ARG A 260 -16.62 -8.39 9.63
C ARG A 260 -16.44 -9.61 8.71
N PRO A 261 -17.55 -10.30 8.34
CA PRO A 261 -17.48 -11.50 7.50
C PRO A 261 -16.78 -11.29 6.17
N GLU A 262 -17.00 -10.13 5.52
CA GLU A 262 -16.37 -9.76 4.26
C GLU A 262 -14.85 -9.66 4.39
N SER A 263 -14.38 -9.14 5.53
CA SER A 263 -12.95 -9.00 5.83
C SER A 263 -12.27 -10.37 5.96
N ASN A 264 -12.86 -11.30 6.71
CA ASN A 264 -12.33 -12.65 6.83
C ASN A 264 -12.31 -13.39 5.49
N THR A 265 -13.41 -13.29 4.74
CA THR A 265 -13.54 -13.91 3.42
C THR A 265 -12.48 -13.36 2.45
N LEU A 266 -12.21 -12.06 2.50
CA LEU A 266 -11.22 -11.39 1.66
C LEU A 266 -9.83 -12.02 1.82
N TYR A 267 -9.30 -12.09 3.05
CA TYR A 267 -7.95 -12.60 3.29
C TYR A 267 -7.84 -14.09 2.99
N GLN A 268 -8.87 -14.87 3.28
CA GLN A 268 -8.91 -16.30 2.91
C GLN A 268 -8.87 -16.49 1.39
N GLN A 269 -9.65 -15.73 0.62
CA GLN A 269 -9.65 -15.82 -0.84
C GLN A 269 -8.33 -15.32 -1.44
N ALA A 270 -7.74 -14.25 -0.89
CA ALA A 270 -6.46 -13.76 -1.34
C ALA A 270 -5.34 -14.81 -1.14
N ILE A 271 -5.33 -15.50 0.01
CA ILE A 271 -4.40 -16.59 0.31
C ILE A 271 -4.63 -17.76 -0.64
N GLN A 272 -5.88 -18.21 -0.81
CA GLN A 272 -6.20 -19.32 -1.70
C GLN A 272 -5.80 -19.04 -3.15
N TRP A 273 -6.04 -17.81 -3.61
CA TRP A 273 -5.62 -17.37 -4.95
C TRP A 273 -4.09 -17.39 -5.08
N LEU A 274 -3.38 -16.89 -4.07
CA LEU A 274 -1.92 -16.87 -4.05
C LEU A 274 -1.32 -18.28 -4.04
N ASP A 275 -1.89 -19.20 -3.27
CA ASP A 275 -1.49 -20.62 -3.29
C ASP A 275 -1.58 -21.22 -4.71
N GLY A 276 -2.62 -20.87 -5.46
CA GLY A 276 -2.77 -21.26 -6.86
C GLY A 276 -1.69 -20.67 -7.77
N ILE A 277 -1.36 -19.39 -7.61
CA ILE A 277 -0.31 -18.71 -8.39
C ILE A 277 1.06 -19.35 -8.14
N LEU A 278 1.43 -19.56 -6.88
CA LEU A 278 2.74 -20.10 -6.52
C LEU A 278 2.91 -21.59 -6.90
N SER A 279 1.80 -22.34 -6.98
CA SER A 279 1.82 -23.74 -7.41
C SER A 279 1.96 -23.89 -8.93
N SER A 280 1.75 -22.84 -9.69
CA SER A 280 1.84 -22.82 -11.17
C SER A 280 3.17 -22.26 -11.69
N GLN A 281 4.03 -21.77 -10.82
CA GLN A 281 5.41 -21.31 -11.09
C GLN A 281 6.42 -22.42 -10.83
#